data_ffadb10fbd932f75eeb67d0ed60dd3c5
#
_entry.id   ffadb10fbd932f75eeb67d0ed60dd3c5
#
_cell.length_a   1.000
_cell.length_b   1.000
_cell.length_c   1.000
_cell.angle_alpha   90.00
_cell.angle_beta   90.00
_cell.angle_gamma   90.00
#
_symmetry.space_group_name_H-M   'P 1'
#
loop_
_entity.id
_entity.type
_entity.pdbx_description
1 polymer ?
#
loop_
_entity_poly.entity_id
_entity_poly.type
_entity_poly.pdbx_seq_one_letter_code
_entity_poly.pdbx_strand_id
1 'polypeptide(L)'
;MSTEWNFKEQGTIDTDGGKIWFGAIGNQDSAKTPLIAIHGGPGMSHSYLYPLSDLADERLVIFYDQLDAGRSDRPNNSQNWNLPRFLRELDDLRKALDLHRVAIFG
;
A
#
# COMPACT_ATOMS: atom_id res chain seq x y z
N MET A 1 18.94 -4.16 15.91
CA MET A 1 18.24 -5.26 15.23
C MET A 1 17.50 -4.73 14.02
N SER A 2 17.66 -5.42 12.94
CA SER A 2 17.02 -5.02 11.70
C SER A 2 15.52 -5.27 11.76
N THR A 3 14.72 -4.27 11.39
CA THR A 3 13.28 -4.43 11.22
C THR A 3 12.98 -4.63 9.75
N GLU A 4 13.64 -5.62 9.15
CA GLU A 4 13.42 -5.90 7.75
C GLU A 4 12.03 -6.48 7.52
N TRP A 5 11.34 -5.90 6.55
CA TRP A 5 10.08 -6.40 6.09
C TRP A 5 10.31 -7.59 5.16
N ASN A 6 9.68 -8.70 5.46
CA ASN A 6 9.75 -9.89 4.60
C ASN A 6 8.57 -9.89 3.64
N PHE A 7 8.59 -9.01 2.66
CA PHE A 7 7.54 -8.97 1.66
C PHE A 7 7.64 -10.18 0.74
N LYS A 8 6.52 -10.87 0.58
CA LYS A 8 6.40 -11.98 -0.35
C LYS A 8 6.41 -11.45 -1.80
N GLU A 9 5.85 -10.28 -1.99
CA GLU A 9 5.84 -9.59 -3.27
C GLU A 9 6.01 -8.10 -3.01
N GLN A 10 6.79 -7.43 -3.83
CA GLN A 10 6.90 -5.97 -3.78
C GLN A 10 7.25 -5.44 -5.15
N GLY A 11 6.89 -4.20 -5.39
CA GLY A 11 7.16 -3.57 -6.66
C GLY A 11 6.52 -2.20 -6.73
N THR A 12 6.35 -1.72 -7.94
CA THR A 12 5.70 -0.45 -8.18
C THR A 12 4.56 -0.62 -9.17
N ILE A 13 3.57 0.26 -9.07
CA ILE A 13 2.50 0.34 -10.05
C ILE A 13 2.40 1.77 -10.56
N ASP A 14 1.92 1.93 -11.78
CA ASP A 14 1.74 3.25 -12.38
C ASP A 14 0.43 3.87 -11.94
N THR A 15 0.48 5.15 -11.61
CA THR A 15 -0.71 5.96 -11.37
C THR A 15 -0.58 7.23 -12.22
N ASP A 16 -1.65 8.03 -12.27
CA ASP A 16 -1.62 9.27 -13.04
C ASP A 16 -0.53 10.23 -12.61
N GLY A 17 -0.17 10.23 -11.33
CA GLY A 17 0.81 11.18 -10.79
C GLY A 17 2.22 10.64 -10.70
N GLY A 18 2.43 9.35 -10.96
CA GLY A 18 3.73 8.72 -10.84
C GLY A 18 3.60 7.29 -10.37
N LYS A 19 4.74 6.66 -10.06
CA LYS A 19 4.76 5.28 -9.57
C LYS A 19 4.61 5.25 -8.06
N ILE A 20 3.77 4.38 -7.57
CA ILE A 20 3.69 4.11 -6.13
C ILE A 20 4.27 2.73 -5.84
N TRP A 21 4.91 2.62 -4.68
CA TRP A 21 5.48 1.36 -4.21
C TRP A 21 4.48 0.61 -3.36
N PHE A 22 4.48 -0.71 -3.48
CA PHE A 22 3.70 -1.58 -2.61
C PHE A 22 4.52 -2.77 -2.14
N GLY A 23 4.11 -3.36 -1.01
CA GLY A 23 4.65 -4.61 -0.53
C GLY A 23 3.53 -5.45 0.07
N ALA A 24 3.54 -6.74 -0.20
CA ALA A 24 2.51 -7.67 0.25
C ALA A 24 3.11 -8.78 1.09
N ILE A 25 2.45 -9.10 2.20
CA ILE A 25 2.83 -10.19 3.10
C ILE A 25 1.60 -11.05 3.31
N GLY A 26 1.79 -12.35 3.38
CA GLY A 26 0.71 -13.27 3.70
C GLY A 26 0.30 -14.12 2.53
N ASN A 27 -0.84 -14.80 2.68
CA ASN A 27 -1.28 -15.80 1.74
C ASN A 27 -2.35 -15.25 0.80
N GLN A 28 -2.03 -15.19 -0.50
CA GLN A 28 -2.96 -14.73 -1.52
C GLN A 28 -4.15 -15.67 -1.68
N ASP A 29 -3.98 -16.94 -1.31
CA ASP A 29 -5.04 -17.94 -1.45
C ASP A 29 -5.91 -18.03 -0.21
N SER A 30 -5.72 -17.13 0.76
CA SER A 30 -6.55 -17.12 1.96
C SER A 30 -8.01 -16.84 1.60
N ALA A 31 -8.93 -17.53 2.30
CA ALA A 31 -10.35 -17.26 2.14
C ALA A 31 -10.77 -15.92 2.74
N LYS A 32 -9.93 -15.33 3.57
CA LYS A 32 -10.23 -14.04 4.20
C LYS A 32 -9.93 -12.90 3.25
N THR A 33 -10.72 -11.83 3.37
CA THR A 33 -10.56 -10.64 2.54
C THR A 33 -9.19 -10.02 2.76
N PRO A 34 -8.44 -9.72 1.68
CA PRO A 34 -7.16 -9.01 1.81
C PRO A 34 -7.32 -7.66 2.48
N LEU A 35 -6.30 -7.26 3.24
CA LEU A 35 -6.27 -5.98 3.95
C LEU A 35 -5.29 -5.04 3.27
N ILE A 36 -5.72 -3.84 2.95
CA ILE A 36 -4.82 -2.77 2.51
C ILE A 36 -4.64 -1.80 3.67
N ALA A 37 -3.39 -1.63 4.08
CA ALA A 37 -3.03 -0.71 5.15
C ALA A 37 -2.62 0.62 4.56
N ILE A 38 -3.35 1.68 4.92
CA ILE A 38 -3.13 3.03 4.40
C ILE A 38 -2.42 3.85 5.47
N HIS A 39 -1.23 4.35 5.14
CA HIS A 39 -0.50 5.20 6.10
C HIS A 39 -1.14 6.58 6.19
N GLY A 40 -0.86 7.27 7.28
CA GLY A 40 -1.33 8.63 7.48
C GLY A 40 -0.49 9.65 6.72
N GLY A 41 -0.87 10.83 6.80
CA GLY A 41 -0.19 11.92 6.13
C GLY A 41 -1.10 12.55 5.12
N PRO A 42 -0.57 13.25 4.14
CA PRO A 42 0.61 12.89 3.30
C PRO A 42 1.95 13.08 4.00
N GLY A 43 2.96 12.43 3.46
CA GLY A 43 4.34 12.59 3.91
C GLY A 43 4.85 11.51 4.84
N MET A 44 3.97 10.70 5.42
CA MET A 44 4.38 9.52 6.18
C MET A 44 4.59 8.34 5.22
N SER A 45 4.97 7.20 5.73
CA SER A 45 5.18 6.01 4.92
C SER A 45 4.60 4.81 5.64
N HIS A 46 4.68 3.64 4.98
CA HIS A 46 4.17 2.41 5.55
C HIS A 46 4.89 1.96 6.82
N SER A 47 6.04 2.51 7.12
CA SER A 47 6.94 1.96 8.14
C SER A 47 6.30 1.80 9.51
N TYR A 48 5.49 2.77 9.95
CA TYR A 48 4.88 2.70 11.27
C TYR A 48 3.73 1.68 11.35
N LEU A 49 3.30 1.14 10.21
CA LEU A 49 2.22 0.17 10.16
C LEU A 49 2.72 -1.27 10.31
N TYR A 50 4.01 -1.46 10.57
CA TYR A 50 4.60 -2.79 10.67
C TYR A 50 3.83 -3.76 11.57
N PRO A 51 3.28 -3.34 12.72
CA PRO A 51 2.53 -4.29 13.56
C PRO A 51 1.36 -4.96 12.86
N LEU A 52 0.81 -4.35 11.79
CA LEU A 52 -0.27 -4.99 11.03
C LEU A 52 0.21 -6.23 10.27
N SER A 53 1.53 -6.42 10.14
CA SER A 53 2.07 -7.62 9.50
C SER A 53 1.70 -8.90 10.26
N ASP A 54 1.36 -8.79 11.54
CA ASP A 54 0.91 -9.96 12.31
C ASP A 54 -0.38 -10.56 11.75
N LEU A 55 -1.18 -9.77 11.04
CA LEU A 55 -2.40 -10.27 10.42
C LEU A 55 -2.11 -11.12 9.17
N ALA A 56 -0.87 -11.15 8.70
CA ALA A 56 -0.48 -11.93 7.54
C ALA A 56 -0.57 -13.44 7.78
N ASP A 57 -0.66 -13.87 9.03
CA ASP A 57 -0.87 -15.28 9.35
C ASP A 57 -2.21 -15.79 8.83
N GLU A 58 -3.18 -14.92 8.68
CA GLU A 58 -4.54 -15.33 8.31
C GLU A 58 -5.04 -14.72 7.02
N ARG A 59 -4.37 -13.68 6.48
CA ARG A 59 -4.82 -13.01 5.26
C ARG A 59 -3.67 -12.30 4.58
N LEU A 60 -3.88 -11.93 3.33
CA LEU A 60 -2.94 -11.08 2.60
C LEU A 60 -3.04 -9.67 3.18
N VAL A 61 -1.88 -9.10 3.51
CA VAL A 61 -1.78 -7.72 3.99
C VAL A 61 -0.91 -6.94 3.00
N ILE A 62 -1.44 -5.86 2.49
CA ILE A 62 -0.78 -5.03 1.48
C ILE A 62 -0.48 -3.67 2.08
N PHE A 63 0.78 -3.25 1.97
CA PHE A 63 1.25 -1.93 2.36
C PHE A 63 1.62 -1.18 1.10
N TYR A 64 1.40 0.13 1.09
CA TYR A 64 1.86 0.95 -0.01
C TYR A 64 2.21 2.34 0.50
N ASP A 65 3.05 3.02 -0.26
CA ASP A 65 3.41 4.40 0.03
C ASP A 65 2.71 5.30 -0.98
N GLN A 66 2.01 6.33 -0.47
CA GLN A 66 1.39 7.33 -1.33
C GLN A 66 2.46 8.11 -2.08
N LEU A 67 2.08 8.77 -3.17
CA LEU A 67 3.02 9.65 -3.87
C LEU A 67 3.63 10.67 -2.90
N ASP A 68 4.89 10.99 -3.10
CA ASP A 68 5.70 11.88 -2.26
C ASP A 68 6.02 11.29 -0.89
N ALA A 69 5.77 10.00 -0.68
CA ALA A 69 6.06 9.34 0.58
C ALA A 69 6.90 8.07 0.35
N GLY A 70 7.72 7.74 1.33
CA GLY A 70 8.46 6.49 1.39
C GLY A 70 9.21 6.15 0.11
N ARG A 71 8.89 5.00 -0.45
CA ARG A 71 9.55 4.44 -1.64
C ARG A 71 8.87 4.78 -2.96
N SER A 72 7.78 5.55 -2.90
CA SER A 72 7.06 5.96 -4.10
C SER A 72 7.72 7.17 -4.75
N ASP A 73 7.34 7.45 -6.00
CA ASP A 73 7.85 8.63 -6.71
C ASP A 73 7.53 9.90 -5.94
N ARG A 74 8.38 10.90 -6.11
CA ARG A 74 8.26 12.18 -5.42
C ARG A 74 8.14 13.32 -6.41
N PRO A 75 6.99 13.44 -7.10
CA PRO A 75 6.81 14.53 -8.06
C PRO A 75 6.74 15.91 -7.41
N ASN A 76 6.49 15.96 -6.10
CA ASN A 76 6.41 17.19 -5.33
C ASN A 76 5.43 18.18 -5.97
N ASN A 77 4.30 17.69 -6.41
CA ASN A 77 3.26 18.47 -7.04
C ASN A 77 2.03 18.52 -6.12
N SER A 78 1.76 19.71 -5.55
CA SER A 78 0.66 19.88 -4.61
C SER A 78 -0.70 19.56 -5.21
N GLN A 79 -0.84 19.57 -6.53
CA GLN A 79 -2.08 19.19 -7.20
C GLN A 79 -2.40 17.71 -7.01
N ASN A 80 -1.43 16.90 -6.63
CA ASN A 80 -1.65 15.48 -6.29
C ASN A 80 -2.13 15.29 -4.86
N TRP A 81 -2.09 16.32 -4.04
CA TRP A 81 -2.37 16.21 -2.60
C TRP A 81 -3.84 16.51 -2.33
N ASN A 82 -4.72 15.63 -2.77
CA ASN A 82 -6.16 15.79 -2.58
C ASN A 82 -6.81 14.40 -2.45
N LEU A 83 -7.98 14.37 -1.85
CA LEU A 83 -8.66 13.11 -1.59
C LEU A 83 -8.99 12.32 -2.85
N PRO A 84 -9.52 12.92 -3.94
CA PRO A 84 -9.77 12.16 -5.15
C PRO A 84 -8.53 11.45 -5.70
N ARG A 85 -7.38 12.10 -5.61
CA ARG A 85 -6.11 11.49 -6.07
C ARG A 85 -5.74 10.28 -5.19
N PHE A 86 -5.86 10.42 -3.88
CA PHE A 86 -5.53 9.32 -2.97
C PHE A 86 -6.46 8.13 -3.19
N LEU A 87 -7.74 8.38 -3.43
CA LEU A 87 -8.69 7.32 -3.73
C LEU A 87 -8.37 6.63 -5.05
N ARG A 88 -7.88 7.38 -6.01
CA ARG A 88 -7.48 6.83 -7.31
C ARG A 88 -6.24 5.95 -7.19
N GLU A 89 -5.27 6.35 -6.37
CA GLU A 89 -4.09 5.51 -6.10
C GLU A 89 -4.51 4.18 -5.49
N LEU A 90 -5.43 4.21 -4.54
CA LEU A 90 -5.94 3.00 -3.89
C LEU A 90 -6.64 2.09 -4.90
N ASP A 91 -7.44 2.66 -5.78
CA ASP A 91 -8.15 1.90 -6.80
C ASP A 91 -7.20 1.31 -7.83
N ASP A 92 -6.19 2.08 -8.23
CA ASP A 92 -5.15 1.61 -9.16
C ASP A 92 -4.38 0.44 -8.55
N LEU A 93 -4.05 0.53 -7.26
CA LEU A 93 -3.37 -0.56 -6.55
C LEU A 93 -4.23 -1.82 -6.53
N ARG A 94 -5.50 -1.67 -6.19
CA ARG A 94 -6.43 -2.79 -6.14
C ARG A 94 -6.55 -3.48 -7.49
N LYS A 95 -6.64 -2.71 -8.56
CA LYS A 95 -6.75 -3.24 -9.91
C LYS A 95 -5.47 -3.93 -10.37
N ALA A 96 -4.32 -3.31 -10.09
CA ALA A 96 -3.03 -3.87 -10.48
C ALA A 96 -2.76 -5.22 -9.80
N LEU A 97 -3.25 -5.41 -8.58
CA LEU A 97 -3.09 -6.65 -7.83
C LEU A 97 -4.28 -7.60 -8.01
N ASP A 98 -5.22 -7.26 -8.87
CA ASP A 98 -6.40 -8.07 -9.18
C ASP A 98 -7.22 -8.42 -7.93
N LEU A 99 -7.47 -7.42 -7.10
CA LEU A 99 -8.22 -7.60 -5.87
C LEU A 99 -9.63 -7.05 -6.03
N HIS A 100 -10.64 -7.92 -5.99
CA HIS A 100 -12.04 -7.54 -6.18
C HIS A 100 -12.65 -6.97 -4.91
N ARG A 101 -12.25 -7.50 -3.76
CA ARG A 101 -12.72 -7.05 -2.45
C ARG A 101 -11.54 -6.88 -1.53
N VAL A 102 -11.54 -5.80 -0.77
CA VAL A 102 -10.46 -5.53 0.18
C VAL A 102 -11.06 -4.93 1.45
N ALA A 103 -10.42 -5.23 2.58
CA ALA A 103 -10.63 -4.49 3.82
C ALA A 103 -9.59 -3.37 3.87
N ILE A 104 -9.92 -2.29 4.52
CA ILE A 104 -9.04 -1.13 4.59
C ILE A 104 -8.80 -0.77 6.05
N PHE A 105 -7.54 -0.56 6.41
CA PHE A 105 -7.13 0.02 7.67
C PHE A 105 -6.46 1.36 7.37
N GLY A 106 -7.01 2.43 7.91
CA GLY A 106 -6.46 3.75 7.66
C GLY A 106 -6.67 4.70 8.79
#